data_02bcd0c21a938623b8460189b2bb8b24
#
_entry.id   02bcd0c21a938623b8460189b2bb8b24
#
_cell.length_a   1.000
_cell.length_b   1.000
_cell.length_c   1.000
_cell.angle_alpha   90.00
_cell.angle_beta   90.00
_cell.angle_gamma   90.00
#
_symmetry.space_group_name_H-M   'P 1'
#
loop_
_entity.id
_entity.type
_entity.pdbx_description
1 polymer ?
#
loop_
_entity_poly.entity_id
_entity_poly.type
_entity_poly.pdbx_seq_one_letter_code
_entity_poly.pdbx_strand_id
1 'polypeptide(L)'
;MLDQEIGEEKLYKRTNTYINSINTISIDLSEDDGARKIREYLGLEEDKTDLLDNYNIFVEGECDKKYISELCKLFKIETKRIISIDGVNKYDRELEFYDDWYSDSTKKPKITLLFDNDEEGRKCYKLIKGKKFKNIQVDCKFIPTRTGDLPDLSNLQNVKSNLEIEDFIYPELIFHLSSLLLSRKNISKFSFKELDRKLKNKGFADDGILASMDLLLKDKNPGGIGSLSFCSISMKGGLASHFNLSGNRKITDLLIDADKKYPEVRKFLIDIMKKN
;
A
#
# COMPACT_ATOMS: atom_id res chain seq x y z
N MET A 1 13.38 35.26 -5.31
CA MET A 1 13.05 36.54 -4.69
C MET A 1 11.57 36.47 -4.38
N LEU A 2 11.21 36.51 -3.12
CA LEU A 2 9.84 36.66 -2.70
C LEU A 2 9.51 38.12 -2.85
N ASP A 3 8.67 38.46 -3.80
CA ASP A 3 8.18 39.83 -3.90
C ASP A 3 7.16 40.01 -2.78
N GLN A 4 7.49 40.83 -1.84
CA GLN A 4 6.63 41.20 -0.73
C GLN A 4 5.66 42.30 -1.15
N GLU A 5 4.80 42.05 -2.06
CA GLU A 5 3.61 42.85 -2.14
C GLU A 5 2.54 42.23 -1.22
N ILE A 6 2.46 42.91 -0.16
CA ILE A 6 1.75 42.68 1.08
C ILE A 6 0.25 42.69 0.83
N GLY A 7 -0.42 41.66 1.32
CA GLY A 7 -1.88 41.61 1.52
C GLY A 7 -2.65 40.67 0.60
N GLU A 8 -2.00 40.06 -0.34
CA GLU A 8 -2.57 38.98 -1.12
C GLU A 8 -1.66 37.76 -1.02
N GLU A 9 -2.20 36.63 -0.59
CA GLU A 9 -1.46 35.36 -0.52
C GLU A 9 -1.14 34.89 -1.93
N LYS A 10 0.00 35.30 -2.48
CA LYS A 10 0.51 34.90 -3.79
C LYS A 10 1.68 33.97 -3.63
N LEU A 11 1.58 32.82 -4.23
CA LEU A 11 2.66 31.85 -4.32
C LEU A 11 3.39 32.01 -5.65
N TYR A 12 4.72 32.09 -5.61
CA TYR A 12 5.54 32.28 -6.81
C TYR A 12 6.28 30.98 -7.15
N LYS A 13 6.19 30.54 -8.39
CA LYS A 13 6.90 29.38 -8.89
C LYS A 13 8.31 29.75 -9.36
N ARG A 14 9.30 28.97 -8.90
CA ARG A 14 10.62 28.92 -9.52
C ARG A 14 10.68 27.84 -10.57
N THR A 15 10.96 28.17 -11.81
CA THR A 15 11.25 27.15 -12.83
C THR A 15 12.68 26.67 -12.69
N ASN A 16 12.89 25.35 -12.81
CA ASN A 16 14.19 24.68 -12.69
C ASN A 16 15.11 24.89 -13.91
N THR A 17 14.92 25.90 -14.71
CA THR A 17 15.89 26.26 -15.74
C THR A 17 17.00 27.06 -15.09
N TYR A 18 18.15 26.49 -15.01
CA TYR A 18 19.41 27.08 -14.52
C TYR A 18 19.92 28.26 -15.35
N ILE A 19 19.10 29.04 -15.95
CA ILE A 19 19.46 30.18 -16.76
C ILE A 19 18.55 31.35 -16.41
N ASN A 20 18.98 32.19 -15.57
CA ASN A 20 18.69 33.64 -15.42
C ASN A 20 17.27 34.18 -15.71
N SER A 21 16.24 33.36 -15.85
CA SER A 21 14.88 33.85 -15.93
C SER A 21 14.04 33.13 -14.85
N ILE A 22 13.66 33.88 -13.84
CA ILE A 22 12.65 33.42 -12.87
C ILE A 22 11.29 33.66 -13.52
N ASN A 23 10.69 32.59 -14.04
CA ASN A 23 9.27 32.64 -14.39
C ASN A 23 8.49 32.47 -13.10
N THR A 24 7.91 33.53 -12.61
CA THR A 24 6.99 33.52 -11.47
C THR A 24 5.56 33.48 -11.99
N ILE A 25 4.76 32.54 -11.55
CA ILE A 25 3.32 32.53 -11.76
C ILE A 25 2.68 32.84 -10.41
N SER A 26 1.84 33.86 -10.34
CA SER A 26 1.06 34.12 -9.14
C SER A 26 -0.18 33.20 -9.17
N ILE A 27 -0.43 32.52 -8.06
CA ILE A 27 -1.61 31.67 -7.86
C ILE A 27 -2.49 32.38 -6.86
N ASP A 28 -3.73 32.67 -7.26
CA ASP A 28 -4.73 33.21 -6.36
C ASP A 28 -5.28 32.06 -5.49
N LEU A 29 -5.07 32.15 -4.20
CA LEU A 29 -5.50 31.15 -3.22
C LEU A 29 -6.95 31.35 -2.77
N SER A 30 -7.59 32.44 -3.13
CA SER A 30 -9.00 32.67 -2.84
C SER A 30 -9.96 31.87 -3.71
N GLU A 31 -9.47 31.31 -4.80
CA GLU A 31 -10.25 30.41 -5.65
C GLU A 31 -10.27 28.98 -5.08
N ASP A 32 -11.42 28.29 -5.21
CA ASP A 32 -11.61 26.91 -4.74
C ASP A 32 -10.56 25.91 -5.29
N ASP A 33 -9.87 26.25 -6.39
CA ASP A 33 -8.84 25.42 -7.00
C ASP A 33 -7.39 25.91 -6.73
N GLY A 34 -7.20 26.94 -5.94
CA GLY A 34 -5.89 27.52 -5.62
C GLY A 34 -4.96 26.48 -5.00
N ALA A 35 -5.48 25.70 -4.06
CA ALA A 35 -4.74 24.59 -3.47
C ALA A 35 -4.34 23.53 -4.51
N ARG A 36 -5.19 23.20 -5.48
CA ARG A 36 -4.87 22.28 -6.59
C ARG A 36 -3.74 22.83 -7.46
N LYS A 37 -3.80 24.10 -7.84
CA LYS A 37 -2.76 24.76 -8.63
C LYS A 37 -1.39 24.76 -7.93
N ILE A 38 -1.36 24.96 -6.61
CA ILE A 38 -0.12 24.87 -5.82
C ILE A 38 0.47 23.45 -5.90
N ARG A 39 -0.37 22.44 -5.83
CA ARG A 39 0.01 21.04 -5.86
C ARG A 39 0.63 20.63 -7.19
N GLU A 40 -0.06 20.96 -8.29
CA GLU A 40 0.47 20.78 -9.65
C GLU A 40 1.85 21.44 -9.78
N TYR A 41 1.99 22.57 -9.16
CA TYR A 41 3.20 23.34 -9.10
C TYR A 41 4.35 22.68 -8.33
N LEU A 42 4.03 22.04 -7.21
CA LEU A 42 5.00 21.32 -6.38
C LEU A 42 5.29 19.92 -6.93
N GLY A 43 4.66 19.53 -8.05
CA GLY A 43 4.79 18.19 -8.62
C GLY A 43 4.12 17.13 -7.73
N LEU A 44 3.20 17.54 -6.87
CA LEU A 44 2.40 16.63 -6.07
C LEU A 44 1.27 16.10 -6.99
N GLU A 45 1.20 14.80 -7.16
CA GLU A 45 0.15 14.16 -7.97
C GLU A 45 -1.23 14.50 -7.42
N GLU A 46 -2.20 14.77 -8.31
CA GLU A 46 -3.57 15.19 -7.94
C GLU A 46 -4.21 14.30 -6.87
N ASP A 47 -3.95 12.99 -6.93
CA ASP A 47 -4.52 12.02 -6.01
C ASP A 47 -4.00 12.09 -4.56
N LYS A 48 -2.85 12.74 -4.32
CA LYS A 48 -2.18 12.73 -3.00
C LYS A 48 -2.55 13.87 -2.08
N THR A 49 -3.20 14.86 -2.60
CA THR A 49 -3.45 16.11 -1.88
C THR A 49 -4.93 16.45 -1.68
N ASP A 50 -5.82 15.57 -2.07
CA ASP A 50 -7.19 15.71 -1.65
C ASP A 50 -7.29 15.71 -0.12
N LEU A 51 -8.08 16.65 0.39
CA LEU A 51 -8.38 16.75 1.81
C LEU A 51 -8.76 15.37 2.37
N LEU A 52 -8.17 15.01 3.49
CA LEU A 52 -8.50 13.76 4.15
C LEU A 52 -9.98 13.70 4.49
N ASP A 53 -10.56 12.52 4.33
CA ASP A 53 -11.86 12.20 4.89
C ASP A 53 -11.78 12.16 6.43
N ASN A 54 -12.91 11.97 7.10
CA ASN A 54 -12.89 11.78 8.55
C ASN A 54 -12.12 10.53 8.96
N TYR A 55 -12.09 9.51 8.08
CA TYR A 55 -11.39 8.25 8.30
C TYR A 55 -10.64 7.84 7.03
N ASN A 56 -9.35 7.65 7.15
CA ASN A 56 -8.45 7.33 6.05
C ASN A 56 -7.59 6.13 6.39
N ILE A 57 -7.17 5.39 5.38
CA ILE A 57 -6.21 4.30 5.50
C ILE A 57 -5.02 4.64 4.61
N PHE A 58 -3.83 4.68 5.19
CA PHE A 58 -2.60 4.82 4.45
C PHE A 58 -1.95 3.46 4.30
N VAL A 59 -1.55 3.15 3.08
CA VAL A 59 -0.85 1.92 2.71
C VAL A 59 0.47 2.27 2.05
N GLU A 60 1.41 1.33 2.03
CA GLU A 60 2.74 1.58 1.52
C GLU A 60 2.75 1.83 0.01
N GLY A 61 2.02 1.02 -0.76
CA GLY A 61 2.05 1.06 -2.21
C GLY A 61 0.69 0.93 -2.89
N GLU A 62 0.68 1.17 -4.20
CA GLU A 62 -0.52 1.02 -5.04
C GLU A 62 -1.00 -0.44 -5.12
N CYS A 63 -0.08 -1.42 -4.96
CA CYS A 63 -0.45 -2.82 -4.90
C CYS A 63 -1.35 -3.11 -3.69
N ASP A 64 -1.00 -2.59 -2.51
CA ASP A 64 -1.76 -2.76 -1.27
C ASP A 64 -3.14 -2.14 -1.39
N LYS A 65 -3.19 -0.89 -1.88
CA LYS A 65 -4.44 -0.18 -2.17
C LYS A 65 -5.32 -0.99 -3.10
N LYS A 66 -4.75 -1.57 -4.15
CA LYS A 66 -5.48 -2.37 -5.13
C LYS A 66 -6.05 -3.64 -4.50
N TYR A 67 -5.22 -4.42 -3.80
CA TYR A 67 -5.65 -5.65 -3.15
C TYR A 67 -6.75 -5.39 -2.12
N ILE A 68 -6.56 -4.45 -1.22
CA ILE A 68 -7.55 -4.11 -0.18
C ILE A 68 -8.85 -3.63 -0.81
N SER A 69 -8.78 -2.73 -1.81
CA SER A 69 -9.98 -2.19 -2.47
C SER A 69 -10.79 -3.27 -3.18
N GLU A 70 -10.14 -4.17 -3.93
CA GLU A 70 -10.84 -5.23 -4.65
C GLU A 70 -11.45 -6.29 -3.71
N LEU A 71 -10.75 -6.62 -2.61
CA LEU A 71 -11.29 -7.52 -1.59
C LEU A 71 -12.48 -6.89 -0.85
N CYS A 72 -12.42 -5.60 -0.54
CA CYS A 72 -13.56 -4.89 0.05
C CYS A 72 -14.79 -4.91 -0.89
N LYS A 73 -14.59 -4.72 -2.19
CA LYS A 73 -15.66 -4.86 -3.20
C LYS A 73 -16.27 -6.27 -3.20
N LEU A 74 -15.42 -7.31 -3.14
CA LEU A 74 -15.85 -8.70 -3.08
C LEU A 74 -16.79 -8.94 -1.90
N PHE A 75 -16.40 -8.47 -0.72
CA PHE A 75 -17.15 -8.68 0.51
C PHE A 75 -18.23 -7.64 0.76
N LYS A 76 -18.44 -6.71 -0.16
CA LYS A 76 -19.39 -5.59 -0.04
C LYS A 76 -19.17 -4.78 1.25
N ILE A 77 -17.89 -4.58 1.59
CA ILE A 77 -17.47 -3.75 2.72
C ILE A 77 -17.40 -2.30 2.22
N GLU A 78 -18.07 -1.37 2.91
CA GLU A 78 -17.94 0.05 2.63
C GLU A 78 -16.50 0.50 2.91
N THR A 79 -15.86 1.05 1.90
CA THR A 79 -14.46 1.45 2.01
C THR A 79 -14.30 2.83 2.61
N LYS A 80 -13.35 2.99 3.54
CA LYS A 80 -12.72 4.27 3.82
C LYS A 80 -11.85 4.69 2.63
N ARG A 81 -11.44 5.93 2.62
CA ARG A 81 -10.45 6.40 1.64
C ARG A 81 -9.12 5.68 1.88
N ILE A 82 -8.61 5.03 0.86
CA ILE A 82 -7.31 4.35 0.89
C ILE A 82 -6.32 5.17 0.05
N ILE A 83 -5.22 5.57 0.68
CA ILE A 83 -4.18 6.41 0.09
C ILE A 83 -2.87 5.63 0.09
N SER A 84 -2.25 5.51 -1.07
CA SER A 84 -0.90 4.98 -1.22
C SER A 84 0.12 6.09 -1.00
N ILE A 85 1.19 5.81 -0.25
CA ILE A 85 2.22 6.79 0.10
C ILE A 85 3.51 6.58 -0.73
N ASP A 86 3.59 5.51 -1.54
CA ASP A 86 4.77 5.14 -2.34
C ASP A 86 6.06 5.01 -1.52
N GLY A 87 5.99 4.19 -0.48
CA GLY A 87 7.09 3.79 0.36
C GLY A 87 6.92 4.19 1.82
N VAL A 88 7.14 3.22 2.68
CA VAL A 88 6.93 3.31 4.14
C VAL A 88 7.72 4.44 4.81
N ASN A 89 8.89 4.77 4.31
CA ASN A 89 9.77 5.84 4.81
C ASN A 89 9.24 7.26 4.54
N LYS A 90 8.20 7.39 3.72
CA LYS A 90 7.52 8.68 3.51
C LYS A 90 6.41 8.96 4.54
N TYR A 91 5.93 7.96 5.26
CA TYR A 91 4.82 8.12 6.22
C TYR A 91 5.05 9.28 7.19
N ASP A 92 6.26 9.40 7.73
CA ASP A 92 6.59 10.42 8.70
C ASP A 92 6.35 11.84 8.16
N ARG A 93 6.90 12.10 6.99
CA ARG A 93 6.76 13.41 6.31
C ARG A 93 5.32 13.69 5.90
N GLU A 94 4.60 12.69 5.40
CA GLU A 94 3.21 12.86 5.01
C GLU A 94 2.31 13.17 6.22
N LEU A 95 2.55 12.51 7.35
CA LEU A 95 1.81 12.78 8.58
C LEU A 95 2.10 14.17 9.14
N GLU A 96 3.36 14.63 9.13
CA GLU A 96 3.72 15.99 9.53
C GLU A 96 3.03 17.03 8.62
N PHE A 97 3.03 16.76 7.29
CA PHE A 97 2.33 17.63 6.34
C PHE A 97 0.83 17.73 6.67
N TYR A 98 0.15 16.62 6.92
CA TYR A 98 -1.28 16.68 7.26
C TYR A 98 -1.53 17.26 8.65
N ASP A 99 -0.65 17.04 9.63
CA ASP A 99 -0.80 17.66 10.96
C ASP A 99 -0.72 19.18 10.86
N ASP A 100 0.22 19.71 10.07
CA ASP A 100 0.34 21.13 9.81
C ASP A 100 -0.84 21.68 8.98
N TRP A 101 -1.29 20.94 7.97
CA TRP A 101 -2.40 21.34 7.11
C TRP A 101 -3.71 21.52 7.88
N TYR A 102 -3.96 20.68 8.88
CA TYR A 102 -5.16 20.76 9.72
C TYR A 102 -5.00 21.64 10.95
N SER A 103 -3.94 22.46 11.05
CA SER A 103 -3.67 23.31 12.24
C SER A 103 -4.80 24.29 12.54
N ASP A 104 -5.40 24.86 11.54
CA ASP A 104 -6.49 25.84 11.67
C ASP A 104 -7.90 25.22 11.50
N SER A 105 -7.96 23.90 11.36
CA SER A 105 -9.21 23.17 11.13
C SER A 105 -9.83 22.69 12.45
N THR A 106 -11.15 22.77 12.55
CA THR A 106 -11.90 22.08 13.61
C THR A 106 -12.01 20.57 13.38
N LYS A 107 -11.75 20.11 12.14
CA LYS A 107 -11.74 18.71 11.75
C LYS A 107 -10.43 18.08 12.18
N LYS A 108 -10.49 16.93 12.85
CA LYS A 108 -9.34 16.10 13.20
C LYS A 108 -9.46 14.73 12.51
N PRO A 109 -8.99 14.61 11.27
CA PRO A 109 -9.11 13.34 10.53
C PRO A 109 -8.33 12.23 11.23
N LYS A 110 -8.89 11.03 11.17
CA LYS A 110 -8.25 9.81 11.66
C LYS A 110 -7.56 9.09 10.50
N ILE A 111 -6.32 8.71 10.69
CA ILE A 111 -5.49 8.01 9.73
C ILE A 111 -5.08 6.67 10.36
N THR A 112 -5.43 5.57 9.71
CA THR A 112 -4.92 4.26 10.07
C THR A 112 -3.77 3.92 9.11
N LEU A 113 -2.56 3.78 9.64
CA LEU A 113 -1.40 3.33 8.87
C LEU A 113 -1.36 1.81 8.86
N LEU A 114 -1.22 1.23 7.70
CA LEU A 114 -0.98 -0.20 7.55
C LEU A 114 0.49 -0.44 7.18
N PHE A 115 1.13 -1.31 7.91
CA PHE A 115 2.53 -1.68 7.73
C PHE A 115 2.66 -3.13 7.34
N ASP A 116 3.51 -3.41 6.39
CA ASP A 116 3.99 -4.76 6.14
C ASP A 116 4.86 -5.24 7.33
N ASN A 117 4.88 -6.54 7.56
CA ASN A 117 5.73 -7.11 8.61
C ASN A 117 7.13 -7.43 8.06
N ASP A 118 7.74 -6.44 7.46
CA ASP A 118 9.13 -6.44 7.01
C ASP A 118 10.02 -5.56 7.91
N GLU A 119 11.30 -5.49 7.60
CA GLU A 119 12.26 -4.73 8.41
C GLU A 119 11.96 -3.22 8.38
N GLU A 120 11.62 -2.68 7.22
CA GLU A 120 11.35 -1.24 7.04
C GLU A 120 10.02 -0.85 7.69
N GLY A 121 8.96 -1.63 7.51
CA GLY A 121 7.67 -1.43 8.15
C GLY A 121 7.78 -1.45 9.67
N ARG A 122 8.57 -2.38 10.25
CA ARG A 122 8.81 -2.43 11.70
C ARG A 122 9.60 -1.23 12.21
N LYS A 123 10.58 -0.73 11.47
CA LYS A 123 11.33 0.49 11.83
C LYS A 123 10.41 1.71 11.83
N CYS A 124 9.63 1.87 10.76
CA CYS A 124 8.71 2.99 10.61
C CYS A 124 7.59 2.96 11.65
N TYR A 125 7.01 1.80 11.93
CA TYR A 125 6.03 1.62 13.00
C TYR A 125 6.56 2.12 14.36
N LYS A 126 7.80 1.75 14.75
CA LYS A 126 8.42 2.21 16.01
C LYS A 126 8.60 3.72 16.03
N LEU A 127 9.02 4.31 14.92
CA LEU A 127 9.22 5.74 14.78
C LEU A 127 7.90 6.49 15.00
N ILE A 128 6.85 6.11 14.27
CA ILE A 128 5.59 6.84 14.25
C ILE A 128 4.79 6.63 15.54
N LYS A 129 4.77 5.41 16.09
CA LYS A 129 4.05 5.11 17.33
C LYS A 129 4.51 5.95 18.51
N GLY A 130 5.75 6.42 18.50
CA GLY A 130 6.30 7.32 19.53
C GLY A 130 5.96 8.79 19.34
N LYS A 131 5.43 9.19 18.18
CA LYS A 131 5.12 10.58 17.85
C LYS A 131 3.72 10.97 18.32
N LYS A 132 3.56 12.28 18.57
CA LYS A 132 2.26 12.89 18.90
C LYS A 132 1.93 13.93 17.84
N PHE A 133 0.78 13.77 17.24
CA PHE A 133 0.21 14.72 16.30
C PHE A 133 -0.89 15.54 17.01
N LYS A 134 -1.00 16.83 16.68
CA LYS A 134 -1.92 17.76 17.34
C LYS A 134 -3.28 17.81 16.64
N ASN A 135 -3.25 17.79 15.32
CA ASN A 135 -4.38 18.11 14.46
C ASN A 135 -4.94 16.90 13.71
N ILE A 136 -4.24 15.79 13.74
CA ILE A 136 -4.68 14.49 13.19
C ILE A 136 -4.64 13.41 14.27
N GLN A 137 -5.41 12.35 14.08
CA GLN A 137 -5.34 11.15 14.91
C GLN A 137 -4.71 10.02 14.13
N VAL A 138 -3.65 9.41 14.64
CA VAL A 138 -2.90 8.35 13.96
C VAL A 138 -3.00 7.06 14.73
N ASP A 139 -3.43 5.99 14.03
CA ASP A 139 -3.43 4.61 14.52
C ASP A 139 -2.51 3.77 13.64
N CYS A 140 -1.70 2.91 14.24
CA CYS A 140 -0.71 2.09 13.56
C CYS A 140 -1.07 0.62 13.68
N LYS A 141 -1.21 -0.07 12.55
CA LYS A 141 -1.51 -1.51 12.49
C LYS A 141 -0.57 -2.22 11.53
N PHE A 142 -0.16 -3.43 11.88
CA PHE A 142 0.45 -4.34 10.92
C PHE A 142 -0.61 -5.08 10.12
N ILE A 143 -0.32 -5.34 8.85
CA ILE A 143 -1.11 -6.26 8.04
C ILE A 143 -0.82 -7.68 8.58
N PRO A 144 -1.85 -8.43 9.00
CA PRO A 144 -1.65 -9.80 9.48
C PRO A 144 -1.38 -10.75 8.31
N THR A 145 -0.94 -11.96 8.62
CA THR A 145 -1.02 -13.05 7.66
C THR A 145 -2.50 -13.43 7.41
N ARG A 146 -2.77 -14.20 6.37
CA ARG A 146 -4.13 -14.74 6.09
C ARG A 146 -4.70 -15.60 7.20
N THR A 147 -3.85 -16.08 8.12
CA THR A 147 -4.24 -16.83 9.33
C THR A 147 -4.45 -15.94 10.55
N GLY A 148 -4.23 -14.63 10.40
CA GLY A 148 -4.41 -13.64 11.47
C GLY A 148 -3.17 -13.40 12.32
N ASP A 149 -2.02 -14.01 11.97
CA ASP A 149 -0.80 -13.86 12.74
C ASP A 149 -0.22 -12.45 12.57
N LEU A 150 0.19 -11.86 13.68
CA LEU A 150 0.82 -10.54 13.76
C LEU A 150 2.25 -10.66 14.31
N PRO A 151 3.14 -9.71 14.02
CA PRO A 151 4.45 -9.67 14.67
C PRO A 151 4.31 -9.47 16.18
N ASP A 152 5.24 -10.04 16.93
CA ASP A 152 5.35 -9.79 18.38
C ASP A 152 5.75 -8.32 18.61
N LEU A 153 4.76 -7.49 18.97
CA LEU A 153 4.95 -6.06 19.20
C LEU A 153 5.90 -5.76 20.40
N SER A 154 6.05 -6.71 21.32
CA SER A 154 6.96 -6.56 22.46
C SER A 154 8.40 -6.79 22.08
N ASN A 155 8.65 -7.48 20.96
CA ASN A 155 9.98 -7.94 20.54
C ASN A 155 10.25 -7.74 19.05
N LEU A 156 9.74 -6.64 18.47
CA LEU A 156 9.85 -6.34 17.03
C LEU A 156 11.27 -6.36 16.47
N GLN A 157 12.28 -6.09 17.32
CA GLN A 157 13.69 -6.08 16.89
C GLN A 157 14.24 -7.47 16.57
N ASN A 158 13.65 -8.52 17.10
CA ASN A 158 14.07 -9.91 16.90
C ASN A 158 13.18 -10.66 15.88
N VAL A 159 12.15 -10.00 15.34
CA VAL A 159 11.32 -10.56 14.29
C VAL A 159 12.12 -10.60 13.00
N LYS A 160 12.29 -11.79 12.43
CA LYS A 160 13.03 -12.01 11.18
C LYS A 160 12.12 -12.21 9.96
N SER A 161 10.81 -12.34 10.20
CA SER A 161 9.85 -12.51 9.09
C SER A 161 9.88 -11.31 8.14
N ASN A 162 9.74 -11.61 6.87
CA ASN A 162 9.62 -10.61 5.80
C ASN A 162 8.32 -10.90 5.06
N LEU A 163 7.21 -10.47 5.65
CA LEU A 163 5.84 -10.72 5.17
C LEU A 163 5.26 -9.43 4.62
N GLU A 164 4.69 -9.52 3.44
CA GLU A 164 4.11 -8.42 2.69
C GLU A 164 2.60 -8.64 2.54
N ILE A 165 1.90 -7.71 1.90
CA ILE A 165 0.46 -7.81 1.63
C ILE A 165 0.07 -9.13 0.95
N GLU A 166 0.93 -9.71 0.12
CA GLU A 166 0.67 -10.97 -0.57
C GLU A 166 0.58 -12.16 0.41
N ASP A 167 1.15 -12.06 1.60
CA ASP A 167 1.01 -13.06 2.67
C ASP A 167 -0.33 -12.97 3.42
N PHE A 168 -0.95 -11.81 3.37
CA PHE A 168 -2.32 -11.59 3.83
C PHE A 168 -3.34 -12.11 2.80
N ILE A 169 -3.05 -11.99 1.51
CA ILE A 169 -3.95 -12.39 0.43
C ILE A 169 -4.07 -13.93 0.33
N TYR A 170 -5.19 -14.40 -0.19
CA TYR A 170 -5.45 -15.83 -0.41
C TYR A 170 -4.41 -16.45 -1.36
N PRO A 171 -3.75 -17.56 -0.98
CA PRO A 171 -2.77 -18.22 -1.84
C PRO A 171 -3.34 -18.67 -3.17
N GLU A 172 -4.61 -19.06 -3.20
CA GLU A 172 -5.34 -19.43 -4.40
C GLU A 172 -5.42 -18.28 -5.40
N LEU A 173 -5.61 -17.05 -4.90
CA LEU A 173 -5.63 -15.84 -5.72
C LEU A 173 -4.23 -15.54 -6.26
N ILE A 174 -3.23 -15.47 -5.38
CA ILE A 174 -1.85 -15.17 -5.78
C ILE A 174 -1.35 -16.18 -6.83
N PHE A 175 -1.64 -17.47 -6.64
CA PHE A 175 -1.32 -18.50 -7.62
C PHE A 175 -2.06 -18.29 -8.95
N HIS A 176 -3.35 -17.96 -8.91
CA HIS A 176 -4.12 -17.69 -10.13
C HIS A 176 -3.53 -16.51 -10.92
N LEU A 177 -3.27 -15.39 -10.24
CA LEU A 177 -2.67 -14.19 -10.84
C LEU A 177 -1.29 -14.49 -11.43
N SER A 178 -0.46 -15.25 -10.70
CA SER A 178 0.85 -15.68 -11.18
C SER A 178 0.75 -16.54 -12.45
N SER A 179 -0.23 -17.42 -12.50
CA SER A 179 -0.47 -18.27 -13.67
C SER A 179 -0.84 -17.46 -14.90
N LEU A 180 -1.59 -16.36 -14.72
CA LEU A 180 -1.89 -15.41 -15.80
C LEU A 180 -0.63 -14.70 -16.29
N LEU A 181 0.20 -14.19 -15.38
CA LEU A 181 1.48 -13.53 -15.72
C LEU A 181 2.44 -14.47 -16.45
N LEU A 182 2.51 -15.72 -16.01
CA LEU A 182 3.39 -16.72 -16.60
C LEU A 182 2.81 -17.38 -17.86
N SER A 183 1.55 -17.09 -18.22
CA SER A 183 0.86 -17.76 -19.34
C SER A 183 1.59 -17.63 -20.67
N ARG A 184 2.25 -16.49 -20.89
CA ARG A 184 2.98 -16.15 -22.10
C ARG A 184 4.50 -16.43 -22.02
N LYS A 185 4.98 -16.98 -20.90
CA LYS A 185 6.40 -17.30 -20.72
C LYS A 185 6.66 -18.75 -21.06
N ASN A 186 7.74 -19.00 -21.82
CA ASN A 186 8.17 -20.35 -22.16
C ASN A 186 9.05 -20.94 -21.04
N ILE A 187 8.43 -21.23 -19.88
CA ILE A 187 9.07 -21.77 -18.69
C ILE A 187 8.20 -22.86 -18.08
N SER A 188 8.81 -23.80 -17.38
CA SER A 188 8.09 -24.81 -16.60
C SER A 188 7.44 -24.17 -15.39
N LYS A 189 6.14 -24.44 -15.17
CA LYS A 189 5.34 -23.85 -14.10
C LYS A 189 5.17 -24.86 -12.97
N PHE A 190 4.94 -24.35 -11.77
CA PHE A 190 4.54 -25.17 -10.62
C PHE A 190 3.02 -25.22 -10.50
N SER A 191 2.51 -26.23 -9.78
CA SER A 191 1.09 -26.38 -9.47
C SER A 191 0.73 -25.74 -8.14
N PHE A 192 -0.57 -25.43 -7.95
CA PHE A 192 -1.05 -24.95 -6.64
C PHE A 192 -0.78 -25.96 -5.51
N LYS A 193 -0.86 -27.27 -5.78
CA LYS A 193 -0.55 -28.31 -4.79
C LYS A 193 0.90 -28.25 -4.30
N GLU A 194 1.85 -27.92 -5.17
CA GLU A 194 3.26 -27.74 -4.80
C GLU A 194 3.44 -26.50 -3.93
N LEU A 195 2.79 -25.38 -4.30
CA LEU A 195 2.80 -24.15 -3.51
C LEU A 195 2.18 -24.39 -2.12
N ASP A 196 0.98 -24.96 -2.04
CA ASP A 196 0.28 -25.24 -0.78
C ASP A 196 1.10 -26.15 0.15
N ARG A 197 1.78 -27.19 -0.42
CA ARG A 197 2.69 -28.04 0.33
C ARG A 197 3.89 -27.26 0.88
N LYS A 198 4.47 -26.37 0.06
CA LYS A 198 5.62 -25.56 0.48
C LYS A 198 5.24 -24.59 1.60
N LEU A 199 4.08 -23.96 1.48
CA LEU A 199 3.55 -23.05 2.51
C LEU A 199 3.21 -23.77 3.84
N LYS A 200 2.78 -25.03 3.81
CA LYS A 200 2.50 -25.81 5.00
C LYS A 200 3.75 -26.32 5.71
N ASN A 201 4.79 -26.65 4.96
CA ASN A 201 6.02 -27.25 5.49
C ASN A 201 7.02 -26.22 6.05
N LYS A 202 6.90 -24.96 5.63
CA LYS A 202 7.62 -23.85 6.25
C LYS A 202 6.63 -23.11 7.14
N GLY A 203 6.90 -23.03 8.43
CA GLY A 203 6.20 -22.04 9.23
C GLY A 203 6.34 -20.69 8.52
N PHE A 204 5.32 -19.83 8.61
CA PHE A 204 5.33 -18.48 8.02
C PHE A 204 6.48 -17.58 8.52
N ALA A 205 7.47 -18.16 9.18
CA ALA A 205 8.45 -17.42 9.95
C ALA A 205 9.43 -16.64 9.10
N ASP A 206 9.82 -17.12 7.91
CA ASP A 206 11.04 -16.58 7.31
C ASP A 206 10.89 -16.08 5.85
N ASP A 207 10.11 -16.75 5.03
CA ASP A 207 9.99 -16.39 3.61
C ASP A 207 8.52 -16.36 3.17
N GLY A 208 8.01 -15.21 2.75
CA GLY A 208 6.66 -15.01 2.26
C GLY A 208 6.26 -15.88 1.05
N ILE A 209 5.01 -15.78 0.64
CA ILE A 209 4.45 -16.55 -0.48
C ILE A 209 5.22 -16.30 -1.78
N LEU A 210 5.62 -15.06 -2.07
CA LEU A 210 6.33 -14.71 -3.31
C LEU A 210 7.71 -15.36 -3.35
N ALA A 211 8.46 -15.36 -2.26
CA ALA A 211 9.74 -16.06 -2.15
C ALA A 211 9.58 -17.57 -2.32
N SER A 212 8.53 -18.15 -1.76
CA SER A 212 8.19 -19.57 -1.93
C SER A 212 7.89 -19.91 -3.39
N MET A 213 7.21 -19.03 -4.11
CA MET A 213 6.94 -19.19 -5.54
C MET A 213 8.21 -19.07 -6.39
N ASP A 214 9.12 -18.15 -6.06
CA ASP A 214 10.40 -18.01 -6.73
C ASP A 214 11.26 -19.27 -6.58
N LEU A 215 11.29 -19.86 -5.40
CA LEU A 215 12.00 -21.12 -5.18
C LEU A 215 11.42 -22.25 -6.03
N LEU A 216 10.08 -22.41 -6.04
CA LEU A 216 9.42 -23.43 -6.86
C LEU A 216 9.69 -23.22 -8.35
N LEU A 217 9.71 -21.98 -8.81
CA LEU A 217 9.96 -21.65 -10.19
C LEU A 217 11.40 -22.00 -10.59
N LYS A 218 12.38 -21.71 -9.72
CA LYS A 218 13.80 -22.08 -9.91
C LYS A 218 13.96 -23.59 -9.93
N ASP A 219 13.34 -24.32 -9.01
CA ASP A 219 13.40 -25.78 -8.97
C ASP A 219 12.88 -26.42 -10.26
N LYS A 220 11.84 -25.84 -10.90
CA LYS A 220 11.28 -26.31 -12.17
C LYS A 220 12.12 -25.94 -13.40
N ASN A 221 13.00 -24.97 -13.28
CA ASN A 221 13.78 -24.42 -14.40
C ASN A 221 15.28 -24.35 -14.05
N PRO A 222 15.97 -25.51 -13.93
CA PRO A 222 17.38 -25.55 -13.52
C PRO A 222 18.32 -24.86 -14.51
N GLY A 223 17.89 -24.68 -15.76
CA GLY A 223 18.59 -23.89 -16.77
C GLY A 223 18.49 -22.39 -16.59
N GLY A 224 17.76 -21.94 -15.53
CA GLY A 224 17.55 -20.53 -15.21
C GLY A 224 16.26 -19.95 -15.78
N ILE A 225 15.80 -18.88 -15.16
CA ILE A 225 14.58 -18.13 -15.51
C ILE A 225 14.90 -16.66 -15.83
N GLY A 226 16.17 -16.34 -16.04
CA GLY A 226 16.63 -14.97 -16.24
C GLY A 226 16.41 -14.10 -15.01
N SER A 227 15.99 -12.86 -15.20
CA SER A 227 15.69 -11.90 -14.14
C SER A 227 14.28 -12.05 -13.54
N LEU A 228 13.56 -13.12 -13.87
CA LEU A 228 12.18 -13.29 -13.40
C LEU A 228 12.17 -13.64 -11.91
N SER A 229 11.52 -12.80 -11.10
CA SER A 229 11.31 -13.01 -9.67
C SER A 229 9.99 -12.37 -9.25
N PHE A 230 9.15 -13.12 -8.54
CA PHE A 230 7.90 -12.61 -7.98
C PHE A 230 8.12 -11.55 -6.91
N CYS A 231 9.28 -11.58 -6.23
CA CYS A 231 9.66 -10.54 -5.26
C CYS A 231 10.05 -9.21 -5.93
N SER A 232 10.18 -9.15 -7.26
CA SER A 232 10.51 -7.90 -7.95
C SER A 232 9.30 -6.95 -8.01
N ILE A 233 9.55 -5.64 -7.94
CA ILE A 233 8.52 -4.60 -8.04
C ILE A 233 7.65 -4.77 -9.28
N SER A 234 8.27 -5.08 -10.44
CA SER A 234 7.53 -5.26 -11.69
C SER A 234 6.58 -6.46 -11.67
N MET A 235 6.96 -7.55 -10.99
CA MET A 235 6.09 -8.73 -10.88
C MET A 235 4.99 -8.52 -9.85
N LYS A 236 5.26 -7.88 -8.72
CA LYS A 236 4.23 -7.48 -7.74
C LYS A 236 3.19 -6.57 -8.38
N GLY A 237 3.62 -5.51 -9.08
CA GLY A 237 2.72 -4.64 -9.84
C GLY A 237 1.93 -5.39 -10.91
N GLY A 238 2.56 -6.36 -11.57
CA GLY A 238 1.89 -7.25 -12.52
C GLY A 238 0.80 -8.11 -11.87
N LEU A 239 1.06 -8.71 -10.70
CA LEU A 239 0.06 -9.47 -9.93
C LEU A 239 -1.13 -8.58 -9.58
N ALA A 240 -0.89 -7.44 -8.96
CA ALA A 240 -1.93 -6.50 -8.55
C ALA A 240 -2.74 -5.98 -9.75
N SER A 241 -2.12 -5.70 -10.90
CA SER A 241 -2.80 -5.21 -12.09
C SER A 241 -3.77 -6.24 -12.69
N HIS A 242 -3.47 -7.54 -12.57
CA HIS A 242 -4.35 -8.61 -13.02
C HIS A 242 -5.49 -8.91 -12.04
N PHE A 243 -5.45 -8.37 -10.84
CA PHE A 243 -6.53 -8.52 -9.87
C PHE A 243 -7.65 -7.52 -10.20
N ASN A 244 -8.65 -8.02 -10.89
CA ASN A 244 -9.87 -7.27 -11.20
C ASN A 244 -11.06 -8.23 -11.11
N LEU A 245 -11.99 -7.93 -10.21
CA LEU A 245 -13.20 -8.71 -9.98
C LEU A 245 -14.28 -8.41 -11.02
N SER A 246 -14.21 -7.27 -11.72
CA SER A 246 -15.22 -6.85 -12.68
C SER A 246 -15.35 -7.85 -13.82
N GLY A 247 -16.47 -8.59 -13.83
CA GLY A 247 -16.77 -9.58 -14.87
C GLY A 247 -16.04 -10.92 -14.76
N ASN A 248 -15.20 -11.14 -13.76
CA ASN A 248 -14.46 -12.38 -13.59
C ASN A 248 -15.08 -13.32 -12.57
N ARG A 249 -16.14 -14.03 -13.00
CA ARG A 249 -16.88 -14.97 -12.15
C ARG A 249 -15.97 -16.07 -11.55
N LYS A 250 -14.99 -16.55 -12.31
CA LYS A 250 -14.07 -17.60 -11.83
C LYS A 250 -13.22 -17.14 -10.64
N ILE A 251 -12.71 -15.91 -10.66
CA ILE A 251 -11.99 -15.35 -9.51
C ILE A 251 -12.93 -15.20 -8.33
N THR A 252 -14.13 -14.68 -8.54
CA THR A 252 -15.11 -14.49 -7.46
C THR A 252 -15.43 -15.80 -6.76
N ASP A 253 -15.74 -16.87 -7.50
CA ASP A 253 -16.05 -18.18 -6.93
C ASP A 253 -14.85 -18.76 -6.15
N LEU A 254 -13.65 -18.65 -6.70
CA LEU A 254 -12.40 -19.06 -6.04
C LEU A 254 -12.19 -18.33 -4.71
N LEU A 255 -12.47 -17.04 -4.65
CA LEU A 255 -12.28 -16.23 -3.45
C LEU A 255 -13.33 -16.52 -2.37
N ILE A 256 -14.55 -16.83 -2.75
CA ILE A 256 -15.61 -17.25 -1.80
C ILE A 256 -15.20 -18.54 -1.08
N ASP A 257 -14.61 -19.49 -1.78
CA ASP A 257 -14.13 -20.73 -1.15
C ASP A 257 -12.86 -20.51 -0.33
N ALA A 258 -11.96 -19.64 -0.77
CA ALA A 258 -10.77 -19.28 -0.02
C ALA A 258 -11.13 -18.53 1.29
N ASP A 259 -12.16 -17.68 1.29
CA ASP A 259 -12.63 -16.97 2.49
C ASP A 259 -13.12 -17.94 3.59
N LYS A 260 -13.75 -19.04 3.22
CA LYS A 260 -14.16 -20.08 4.18
C LYS A 260 -12.93 -20.70 4.89
N LYS A 261 -11.82 -20.81 4.17
CA LYS A 261 -10.56 -21.37 4.67
C LYS A 261 -9.76 -20.38 5.49
N TYR A 262 -9.81 -19.10 5.11
CA TYR A 262 -9.03 -18.02 5.73
C TYR A 262 -9.95 -16.84 6.14
N PRO A 263 -10.86 -17.02 7.09
CA PRO A 263 -11.84 -15.98 7.46
C PRO A 263 -11.21 -14.75 8.11
N GLU A 264 -9.95 -14.84 8.56
CA GLU A 264 -9.24 -13.72 9.20
C GLU A 264 -8.96 -12.58 8.21
N VAL A 265 -8.82 -12.87 6.92
CA VAL A 265 -8.68 -11.86 5.86
C VAL A 265 -9.89 -10.92 5.87
N ARG A 266 -11.10 -11.49 5.81
CA ARG A 266 -12.33 -10.70 5.82
C ARG A 266 -12.55 -9.96 7.14
N LYS A 267 -12.24 -10.61 8.28
CA LYS A 267 -12.36 -9.98 9.60
C LYS A 267 -11.48 -8.75 9.71
N PHE A 268 -10.22 -8.83 9.29
CA PHE A 268 -9.29 -7.72 9.30
C PHE A 268 -9.79 -6.57 8.42
N LEU A 269 -10.26 -6.85 7.21
CA LEU A 269 -10.83 -5.83 6.33
C LEU A 269 -12.03 -5.13 6.97
N ILE A 270 -12.93 -5.87 7.60
CA ILE A 270 -14.05 -5.28 8.33
C ILE A 270 -13.55 -4.39 9.47
N ASP A 271 -12.52 -4.83 10.22
CA ASP A 271 -12.01 -4.08 11.36
C ASP A 271 -11.39 -2.74 10.93
N ILE A 272 -10.52 -2.74 9.91
CA ILE A 272 -9.89 -1.50 9.45
C ILE A 272 -10.86 -0.54 8.76
N MET A 273 -11.97 -1.04 8.22
CA MET A 273 -13.00 -0.24 7.54
C MET A 273 -14.10 0.27 8.48
N LYS A 274 -14.16 -0.16 9.75
CA LYS A 274 -15.11 0.40 10.71
C LYS A 274 -14.87 1.89 10.91
N LYS A 275 -15.94 2.67 10.89
CA LYS A 275 -15.96 4.09 11.25
C LYS A 275 -16.19 4.18 12.78
N ASN A 276 -15.12 4.08 13.56
CA ASN A 276 -15.20 4.21 15.03
C ASN A 276 -14.89 5.64 15.46
#